data_bfc22fc67eef00828a59d3720a48a9d5
#
_entry.id   bfc22fc67eef00828a59d3720a48a9d5
#
_cell.length_a   1.000
_cell.length_b   1.000
_cell.length_c   1.000
_cell.angle_alpha   90.00
_cell.angle_beta   90.00
_cell.angle_gamma   90.00
#
_symmetry.space_group_name_H-M   'P 1'
#
loop_
_entity.id
_entity.type
_entity.pdbx_description
1 polymer ?
#
loop_
_entity_poly.entity_id
_entity_poly.type
_entity_poly.pdbx_seq_one_letter_code
_entity_poly.pdbx_strand_id
1 'polypeptide(L)'
;MTEKFIISLTKKSERRLDKLILENCPPNLSLSRTKIQDLIKQKMIFDPQKQNALTLKTKTDDLMQVILYSDQYLQRTLMPEDLDVPIVFEDNALIVFNKPSNMVVHPVKSAQRGTLVNFLIYKFQDTLPITYDRFRPGIVHRLDKDTSGLIIVAKTKLSASSLIKQFKSRKIKKVYLALCIGNPLENLNKIIGKRGINMLEDNILEAKTNIRRNKINREMMEVCANNGRLAISRFTVQAVYDLGKNQKLSLVSCEIETGRTHQIRVHAKLIECPIVGDNLYKLRRKEDVDVKKTISPLLDGKRSRQMLHAHELSINHPESGKTLFFRGILPYDFSNLLSNLGKFKTS
;
A
#
# COMPACT_ATOMS: atom_id res chain seq x y z
N MET A 1 -14.62 22.00 -20.63
CA MET A 1 -15.90 22.54 -20.10
C MET A 1 -16.03 22.17 -18.64
N THR A 2 -16.37 23.12 -17.79
CA THR A 2 -16.60 22.90 -16.36
C THR A 2 -17.99 22.30 -16.20
N GLU A 3 -18.09 21.06 -15.69
CA GLU A 3 -19.39 20.46 -15.40
C GLU A 3 -19.95 21.02 -14.09
N LYS A 4 -21.25 21.27 -14.07
CA LYS A 4 -21.99 21.77 -12.93
C LYS A 4 -22.86 20.67 -12.35
N PHE A 5 -22.65 20.34 -11.07
CA PHE A 5 -23.48 19.37 -10.33
C PHE A 5 -24.21 20.10 -9.19
N ILE A 6 -25.50 19.79 -9.08
CA ILE A 6 -26.33 20.31 -7.97
C ILE A 6 -26.53 19.16 -6.99
N ILE A 7 -26.15 19.36 -5.73
CA ILE A 7 -26.33 18.41 -4.62
C ILE A 7 -27.35 19.01 -3.67
N SER A 8 -28.51 18.36 -3.55
CA SER A 8 -29.55 18.75 -2.57
C SER A 8 -29.18 18.22 -1.17
N LEU A 9 -29.31 19.04 -0.18
CA LEU A 9 -28.94 18.72 1.21
C LEU A 9 -30.23 18.42 2.00
N THR A 10 -30.39 17.22 2.50
CA THR A 10 -31.66 16.69 3.04
C THR A 10 -31.89 16.94 4.53
N LYS A 11 -30.95 17.55 5.26
CA LYS A 11 -31.14 17.84 6.70
C LYS A 11 -30.43 19.13 7.12
N LYS A 12 -31.19 20.02 7.77
CA LYS A 12 -30.64 21.07 8.62
C LYS A 12 -29.84 20.41 9.74
N SER A 13 -28.55 20.64 9.82
CA SER A 13 -27.74 20.14 10.92
C SER A 13 -26.50 21.01 11.10
N GLU A 14 -26.07 21.24 12.32
CA GLU A 14 -24.80 21.91 12.70
C GLU A 14 -23.56 21.11 12.28
N ARG A 15 -23.67 20.26 11.26
CA ARG A 15 -22.56 19.41 10.78
C ARG A 15 -21.64 20.20 9.89
N ARG A 16 -20.39 19.81 9.89
CA ARG A 16 -19.38 20.37 8.96
C ARG A 16 -19.81 20.14 7.52
N LEU A 17 -19.64 21.16 6.68
CA LEU A 17 -20.02 21.16 5.27
C LEU A 17 -19.48 19.94 4.50
N ASP A 18 -18.22 19.54 4.74
CA ASP A 18 -17.60 18.40 4.08
C ASP A 18 -18.29 17.06 4.40
N LYS A 19 -18.87 16.91 5.59
CA LYS A 19 -19.65 15.72 5.96
C LYS A 19 -21.06 15.76 5.35
N LEU A 20 -21.71 16.90 5.40
CA LEU A 20 -23.04 17.08 4.86
C LEU A 20 -23.07 16.83 3.35
N ILE A 21 -22.10 17.36 2.60
CA ILE A 21 -21.96 17.09 1.16
C ILE A 21 -21.72 15.61 0.91
N LEU A 22 -20.85 14.94 1.69
CA LEU A 22 -20.55 13.53 1.50
C LEU A 22 -21.80 12.63 1.69
N GLU A 23 -22.62 12.94 2.69
CA GLU A 23 -23.84 12.17 3.01
C GLU A 23 -24.93 12.32 1.92
N ASN A 24 -24.95 13.45 1.20
CA ASN A 24 -25.95 13.77 0.17
C ASN A 24 -25.37 13.67 -1.26
N CYS A 25 -24.13 13.26 -1.41
CA CYS A 25 -23.47 13.16 -2.71
C CYS A 25 -24.07 12.02 -3.52
N PRO A 26 -24.52 12.27 -4.76
CA PRO A 26 -24.99 11.22 -5.64
C PRO A 26 -23.91 10.13 -5.84
N PRO A 27 -24.28 8.84 -5.85
CA PRO A 27 -23.32 7.73 -5.97
C PRO A 27 -22.43 7.82 -7.22
N ASN A 28 -22.93 8.39 -8.31
CA ASN A 28 -22.19 8.59 -9.55
C ASN A 28 -21.04 9.60 -9.43
N LEU A 29 -21.06 10.50 -8.46
CA LEU A 29 -19.98 11.46 -8.22
C LEU A 29 -18.82 10.88 -7.37
N SER A 30 -19.05 9.81 -6.63
CA SER A 30 -18.05 9.07 -5.82
C SER A 30 -17.00 9.94 -5.11
N LEU A 31 -17.44 11.02 -4.48
CA LEU A 31 -16.54 11.95 -3.81
C LEU A 31 -16.13 11.41 -2.43
N SER A 32 -14.84 11.36 -2.16
CA SER A 32 -14.34 11.13 -0.81
C SER A 32 -14.37 12.43 0.01
N ARG A 33 -14.42 12.32 1.33
CA ARG A 33 -14.38 13.49 2.22
C ARG A 33 -13.16 14.39 1.97
N THR A 34 -11.99 13.80 1.75
CA THR A 34 -10.75 14.54 1.43
C THR A 34 -10.91 15.31 0.12
N LYS A 35 -11.57 14.72 -0.86
CA LYS A 35 -11.81 15.37 -2.15
C LYS A 35 -12.76 16.55 -2.01
N ILE A 36 -13.83 16.40 -1.24
CA ILE A 36 -14.77 17.50 -0.95
C ILE A 36 -14.02 18.64 -0.25
N GLN A 37 -13.16 18.34 0.72
CA GLN A 37 -12.34 19.37 1.37
C GLN A 37 -11.39 20.09 0.40
N ASP A 38 -10.80 19.37 -0.55
CA ASP A 38 -9.94 19.97 -1.57
C ASP A 38 -10.74 20.85 -2.54
N LEU A 39 -11.93 20.43 -2.95
CA LEU A 39 -12.82 21.24 -3.79
C LEU A 39 -13.30 22.51 -3.08
N ILE A 40 -13.60 22.43 -1.77
CA ILE A 40 -13.93 23.61 -0.96
C ILE A 40 -12.73 24.58 -0.90
N LYS A 41 -11.52 24.09 -0.67
CA LYS A 41 -10.31 24.92 -0.63
C LYS A 41 -10.01 25.59 -1.97
N GLN A 42 -10.33 24.93 -3.07
CA GLN A 42 -10.18 25.45 -4.44
C GLN A 42 -11.32 26.39 -4.85
N LYS A 43 -12.27 26.68 -3.94
CA LYS A 43 -13.43 27.50 -4.21
C LYS A 43 -14.28 26.97 -5.38
N MET A 44 -14.45 25.65 -5.46
CA MET A 44 -15.22 24.96 -6.50
C MET A 44 -16.61 24.54 -6.02
N ILE A 45 -16.98 24.85 -4.79
CA ILE A 45 -18.30 24.58 -4.20
C ILE A 45 -18.95 25.88 -3.83
N PHE A 46 -20.16 26.11 -4.32
CA PHE A 46 -20.90 27.38 -4.20
C PHE A 46 -22.27 27.17 -3.56
N ASP A 47 -22.71 28.23 -2.88
CA ASP A 47 -24.11 28.42 -2.51
C ASP A 47 -24.87 28.93 -3.76
N PRO A 48 -25.89 28.20 -4.29
CA PRO A 48 -26.64 28.65 -5.46
C PRO A 48 -27.46 29.93 -5.23
N GLN A 49 -27.83 30.21 -3.98
CA GLN A 49 -28.63 31.40 -3.65
C GLN A 49 -27.75 32.65 -3.52
N LYS A 50 -26.62 32.52 -2.82
CA LYS A 50 -25.71 33.64 -2.54
C LYS A 50 -24.63 33.83 -3.61
N GLN A 51 -24.52 32.90 -4.55
CA GLN A 51 -23.52 32.86 -5.63
C GLN A 51 -22.07 33.04 -5.13
N ASN A 52 -21.79 32.64 -3.90
CA ASN A 52 -20.47 32.73 -3.30
C ASN A 52 -19.86 31.33 -3.05
N ALA A 53 -18.52 31.28 -3.09
CA ALA A 53 -17.79 30.05 -2.77
C ALA A 53 -17.90 29.72 -1.29
N LEU A 54 -18.22 28.46 -1.00
CA LEU A 54 -18.34 27.94 0.35
C LEU A 54 -16.97 27.60 0.95
N THR A 55 -16.87 27.65 2.26
CA THR A 55 -15.67 27.32 3.04
C THR A 55 -15.98 26.22 4.06
N LEU A 56 -14.94 25.58 4.61
CA LEU A 56 -15.13 24.59 5.68
C LEU A 56 -15.77 25.15 6.96
N LYS A 57 -15.76 26.49 7.11
CA LYS A 57 -16.36 27.22 8.23
C LYS A 57 -17.78 27.70 7.93
N THR A 58 -18.28 27.49 6.71
CA THR A 58 -19.64 27.92 6.33
C THR A 58 -20.66 27.22 7.22
N LYS A 59 -21.60 27.99 7.79
CA LYS A 59 -22.74 27.47 8.53
C LYS A 59 -23.66 26.73 7.56
N THR A 60 -24.13 25.56 7.94
CA THR A 60 -24.89 24.65 7.07
C THR A 60 -26.39 24.65 7.33
N ASP A 61 -26.83 25.41 8.33
CA ASP A 61 -28.22 25.37 8.80
C ASP A 61 -29.22 25.86 7.76
N ASP A 62 -28.82 26.83 6.91
CA ASP A 62 -29.68 27.41 5.87
C ASP A 62 -29.35 26.89 4.46
N LEU A 63 -28.41 25.97 4.32
CA LEU A 63 -28.02 25.43 3.01
C LEU A 63 -28.98 24.31 2.60
N MET A 64 -29.77 24.54 1.55
CA MET A 64 -30.64 23.55 0.95
C MET A 64 -29.97 22.80 -0.22
N GLN A 65 -29.07 23.46 -0.90
CA GLN A 65 -28.36 22.93 -2.07
C GLN A 65 -26.94 23.50 -2.13
N VAL A 66 -26.05 22.77 -2.77
CA VAL A 66 -24.72 23.27 -3.16
C VAL A 66 -24.47 22.99 -4.63
N ILE A 67 -23.82 23.95 -5.29
CA ILE A 67 -23.32 23.77 -6.65
C ILE A 67 -21.84 23.37 -6.55
N LEU A 68 -21.50 22.24 -7.15
CA LEU A 68 -20.14 21.78 -7.33
C LEU A 68 -19.73 21.98 -8.78
N TYR A 69 -18.73 22.82 -9.01
CA TYR A 69 -18.08 22.97 -10.30
C TYR A 69 -16.89 22.00 -10.36
N SER A 70 -16.84 21.22 -11.40
CA SER A 70 -15.81 20.22 -11.61
C SER A 70 -15.06 20.51 -12.89
N ASP A 71 -13.85 21.01 -12.77
CA ASP A 71 -12.88 20.91 -13.85
C ASP A 71 -12.26 19.51 -13.86
N GLN A 72 -12.22 18.83 -15.02
CA GLN A 72 -11.39 17.65 -15.36
C GLN A 72 -11.24 16.53 -14.33
N TYR A 73 -11.53 16.78 -13.04
CA TYR A 73 -11.31 15.83 -11.96
C TYR A 73 -12.33 14.69 -11.92
N LEU A 74 -13.52 14.87 -12.51
CA LEU A 74 -14.54 13.84 -12.67
C LEU A 74 -14.35 13.06 -13.98
N GLN A 75 -13.58 13.58 -14.92
CA GLN A 75 -13.27 12.93 -16.20
C GLN A 75 -12.03 12.01 -16.14
N ARG A 76 -11.60 11.56 -14.96
CA ARG A 76 -10.66 10.45 -14.90
C ARG A 76 -11.36 9.18 -15.33
N THR A 77 -11.49 9.02 -16.61
CA THR A 77 -11.90 7.74 -17.19
C THR A 77 -10.79 6.74 -16.90
N LEU A 78 -11.09 5.72 -16.13
CA LEU A 78 -10.18 4.59 -15.99
C LEU A 78 -10.08 3.94 -17.37
N MET A 79 -8.90 4.02 -17.97
CA MET A 79 -8.66 3.41 -19.28
C MET A 79 -8.39 1.92 -19.10
N PRO A 80 -9.14 1.03 -19.77
CA PRO A 80 -8.82 -0.38 -19.77
C PRO A 80 -7.49 -0.62 -20.48
N GLU A 81 -6.65 -1.49 -19.92
CA GLU A 81 -5.36 -1.87 -20.51
C GLU A 81 -5.15 -3.37 -20.36
N ASP A 82 -4.80 -4.03 -21.45
CA ASP A 82 -4.36 -5.42 -21.43
C ASP A 82 -2.91 -5.48 -20.93
N LEU A 83 -2.75 -5.96 -19.70
CA LEU A 83 -1.47 -6.05 -19.00
C LEU A 83 -1.25 -7.49 -18.56
N ASP A 84 0.00 -7.94 -18.57
CA ASP A 84 0.35 -9.26 -18.03
C ASP A 84 0.40 -9.24 -16.51
N VAL A 85 -0.64 -9.78 -15.86
CA VAL A 85 -0.75 -9.92 -14.41
C VAL A 85 -1.11 -11.37 -14.07
N PRO A 86 -0.15 -12.19 -13.66
CA PRO A 86 -0.37 -13.61 -13.39
C PRO A 86 -1.43 -13.84 -12.31
N ILE A 87 -2.37 -14.73 -12.61
CA ILE A 87 -3.42 -15.17 -11.71
C ILE A 87 -2.92 -16.36 -10.91
N VAL A 88 -3.06 -16.31 -9.59
CA VAL A 88 -2.74 -17.41 -8.68
C VAL A 88 -3.98 -18.24 -8.34
N PHE A 89 -5.12 -17.56 -8.22
CA PHE A 89 -6.41 -18.17 -7.91
C PHE A 89 -7.56 -17.29 -8.40
N GLU A 90 -8.61 -17.88 -8.88
CA GLU A 90 -9.86 -17.20 -9.24
C GLU A 90 -11.08 -18.09 -9.00
N ASP A 91 -12.12 -17.51 -8.39
CA ASP A 91 -13.46 -18.09 -8.29
C ASP A 91 -14.53 -17.03 -8.53
N ASN A 92 -15.77 -17.29 -8.14
CA ASN A 92 -16.88 -16.34 -8.30
C ASN A 92 -16.81 -15.17 -7.30
N ALA A 93 -16.14 -15.34 -6.15
CA ALA A 93 -16.10 -14.41 -5.06
C ALA A 93 -14.88 -13.46 -5.11
N LEU A 94 -13.73 -13.98 -5.50
CA LEU A 94 -12.46 -13.26 -5.44
C LEU A 94 -11.46 -13.74 -6.50
N ILE A 95 -10.43 -12.94 -6.69
CA ILE A 95 -9.27 -13.30 -7.50
C ILE A 95 -7.99 -12.88 -6.78
N VAL A 96 -6.95 -13.72 -6.85
CA VAL A 96 -5.62 -13.45 -6.31
C VAL A 96 -4.62 -13.39 -7.44
N PHE A 97 -3.91 -12.27 -7.54
CA PHE A 97 -2.85 -12.05 -8.52
C PHE A 97 -1.47 -12.14 -7.86
N ASN A 98 -0.49 -12.52 -8.65
CA ASN A 98 0.93 -12.31 -8.35
C ASN A 98 1.40 -11.03 -9.04
N LYS A 99 1.15 -9.87 -8.41
CA LYS A 99 1.43 -8.55 -9.00
C LYS A 99 2.91 -8.41 -9.36
N PRO A 100 3.27 -8.06 -10.59
CA PRO A 100 4.65 -7.75 -10.95
C PRO A 100 5.15 -6.50 -10.20
N SER A 101 6.46 -6.36 -10.09
CA SER A 101 7.08 -5.10 -9.69
C SER A 101 6.86 -4.01 -10.75
N ASN A 102 7.10 -2.74 -10.39
CA ASN A 102 6.91 -1.56 -11.25
C ASN A 102 5.44 -1.29 -11.65
N MET A 103 4.47 -1.99 -11.06
CA MET A 103 3.05 -1.79 -11.29
C MET A 103 2.39 -1.13 -10.06
N VAL A 104 1.77 0.03 -10.25
CA VAL A 104 0.95 0.70 -9.22
C VAL A 104 -0.40 -0.02 -9.12
N VAL A 105 -0.95 -0.17 -7.93
CA VAL A 105 -2.24 -0.86 -7.74
C VAL A 105 -3.40 -0.06 -8.33
N HIS A 106 -3.46 1.24 -8.09
CA HIS A 106 -4.55 2.11 -8.56
C HIS A 106 -3.99 3.46 -9.03
N PRO A 107 -4.64 4.12 -9.98
CA PRO A 107 -4.15 5.37 -10.56
C PRO A 107 -3.86 6.44 -9.51
N VAL A 108 -2.72 7.09 -9.65
CA VAL A 108 -2.27 8.22 -8.85
C VAL A 108 -1.85 9.35 -9.79
N LYS A 109 -1.61 10.58 -9.27
CA LYS A 109 -1.22 11.73 -10.11
C LYS A 109 -0.04 11.44 -11.05
N SER A 110 0.93 10.65 -10.58
CA SER A 110 2.15 10.29 -11.32
C SER A 110 2.02 9.03 -12.19
N ALA A 111 0.92 8.28 -12.10
CA ALA A 111 0.68 7.06 -12.87
C ALA A 111 -0.83 6.87 -13.09
N GLN A 112 -1.29 7.25 -14.27
CA GLN A 112 -2.70 7.12 -14.67
C GLN A 112 -2.96 5.85 -15.48
N ARG A 113 -1.91 5.26 -16.04
CA ARG A 113 -1.90 4.03 -16.86
C ARG A 113 -0.92 3.01 -16.29
N GLY A 114 -0.97 1.78 -16.80
CA GLY A 114 -0.10 0.68 -16.37
C GLY A 114 -0.38 0.26 -14.92
N THR A 115 -1.58 0.46 -14.41
CA THR A 115 -1.93 0.08 -13.04
C THR A 115 -2.76 -1.22 -13.02
N LEU A 116 -2.75 -1.91 -11.88
CA LEU A 116 -3.59 -3.10 -11.71
C LEU A 116 -5.06 -2.77 -11.98
N VAL A 117 -5.54 -1.60 -11.59
CA VAL A 117 -6.92 -1.18 -11.86
C VAL A 117 -7.20 -1.04 -13.35
N ASN A 118 -6.26 -0.54 -14.18
CA ASN A 118 -6.44 -0.49 -15.63
C ASN A 118 -6.64 -1.91 -16.21
N PHE A 119 -5.86 -2.88 -15.72
CA PHE A 119 -6.02 -4.29 -16.09
C PHE A 119 -7.37 -4.87 -15.60
N LEU A 120 -7.76 -4.56 -14.37
CA LEU A 120 -9.04 -5.03 -13.82
C LEU A 120 -10.24 -4.52 -14.65
N ILE A 121 -10.22 -3.27 -15.07
CA ILE A 121 -11.27 -2.72 -15.96
C ILE A 121 -11.26 -3.42 -17.32
N TYR A 122 -10.08 -3.71 -17.89
CA TYR A 122 -9.97 -4.48 -19.13
C TYR A 122 -10.58 -5.87 -18.98
N LYS A 123 -10.18 -6.60 -17.94
CA LYS A 123 -10.57 -8.01 -17.73
C LYS A 123 -12.03 -8.17 -17.30
N PHE A 124 -12.54 -7.29 -16.44
CA PHE A 124 -13.83 -7.44 -15.77
C PHE A 124 -14.84 -6.35 -16.15
N GLN A 125 -14.43 -5.35 -16.94
CA GLN A 125 -15.27 -4.20 -17.27
C GLN A 125 -15.86 -3.57 -15.99
N ASP A 126 -17.15 -3.26 -15.97
CA ASP A 126 -17.83 -2.63 -14.84
C ASP A 126 -18.45 -3.63 -13.84
N THR A 127 -18.09 -4.92 -13.92
CA THR A 127 -18.70 -5.96 -13.06
C THR A 127 -18.14 -5.99 -11.64
N LEU A 128 -16.96 -5.41 -11.42
CA LEU A 128 -16.33 -5.42 -10.09
C LEU A 128 -17.02 -4.44 -9.11
N PRO A 129 -17.11 -4.79 -7.82
CA PRO A 129 -17.75 -3.96 -6.84
C PRO A 129 -16.93 -2.69 -6.56
N ILE A 130 -17.60 -1.57 -6.35
CA ILE A 130 -16.97 -0.35 -5.85
C ILE A 130 -16.67 -0.55 -4.36
N THR A 131 -15.39 -0.47 -3.98
CA THR A 131 -14.92 -0.72 -2.60
C THR A 131 -14.77 0.57 -1.79
N TYR A 132 -13.80 1.42 -2.16
CA TYR A 132 -13.53 2.70 -1.48
C TYR A 132 -13.98 3.90 -2.30
N ASP A 133 -13.83 3.80 -3.61
CA ASP A 133 -14.28 4.78 -4.60
C ASP A 133 -14.34 4.10 -5.99
N ARG A 134 -14.95 4.76 -6.98
CA ARG A 134 -15.09 4.22 -8.33
C ARG A 134 -13.77 3.95 -9.06
N PHE A 135 -12.67 4.52 -8.56
CA PHE A 135 -11.33 4.33 -9.12
C PHE A 135 -10.58 3.14 -8.51
N ARG A 136 -11.26 2.34 -7.69
CA ARG A 136 -10.69 1.18 -7.00
C ARG A 136 -11.61 -0.02 -7.02
N PRO A 137 -12.16 -0.42 -8.21
CA PRO A 137 -13.08 -1.54 -8.28
C PRO A 137 -12.41 -2.81 -7.74
N GLY A 138 -13.09 -3.51 -6.83
CA GLY A 138 -12.63 -4.75 -6.22
C GLY A 138 -11.41 -4.66 -5.30
N ILE A 139 -10.71 -3.53 -5.25
CA ILE A 139 -9.47 -3.37 -4.45
C ILE A 139 -9.79 -3.30 -2.95
N VAL A 140 -9.26 -4.23 -2.16
CA VAL A 140 -9.45 -4.30 -0.70
C VAL A 140 -8.16 -4.00 0.08
N HIS A 141 -6.99 -4.11 -0.55
CA HIS A 141 -5.69 -3.70 -0.02
C HIS A 141 -4.73 -3.26 -1.13
N ARG A 142 -3.51 -2.94 -0.78
CA ARG A 142 -2.52 -2.47 -1.75
C ARG A 142 -1.11 -2.95 -1.45
N LEU A 143 -0.29 -3.00 -2.49
CA LEU A 143 1.17 -3.11 -2.44
C LEU A 143 1.80 -1.81 -2.96
N ASP A 144 3.05 -1.55 -2.60
CA ASP A 144 3.83 -0.47 -3.19
C ASP A 144 4.12 -0.78 -4.67
N LYS A 145 4.42 0.25 -5.48
CA LYS A 145 4.69 0.13 -6.91
C LYS A 145 5.69 -0.98 -7.21
N ASP A 146 6.84 -0.94 -6.55
CA ASP A 146 7.97 -1.82 -6.82
C ASP A 146 8.01 -3.08 -5.93
N THR A 147 7.01 -3.25 -5.05
CA THR A 147 6.77 -4.49 -4.31
C THR A 147 5.98 -5.45 -5.18
N SER A 148 6.52 -6.62 -5.43
CA SER A 148 5.84 -7.71 -6.15
C SER A 148 5.06 -8.62 -5.21
N GLY A 149 4.24 -9.52 -5.76
CA GLY A 149 3.61 -10.62 -5.02
C GLY A 149 2.11 -10.53 -4.88
N LEU A 150 1.58 -11.28 -3.93
CA LEU A 150 0.16 -11.57 -3.79
C LEU A 150 -0.67 -10.33 -3.48
N ILE A 151 -1.70 -10.13 -4.30
CA ILE A 151 -2.74 -9.14 -4.08
C ILE A 151 -4.11 -9.75 -4.37
N ILE A 152 -5.06 -9.55 -3.44
CA ILE A 152 -6.42 -10.07 -3.55
C ILE A 152 -7.38 -8.97 -3.98
N VAL A 153 -8.30 -9.32 -4.86
CA VAL A 153 -9.35 -8.45 -5.42
C VAL A 153 -10.69 -9.14 -5.21
N ALA A 154 -11.68 -8.42 -4.73
CA ALA A 154 -13.04 -8.90 -4.56
C ALA A 154 -13.81 -8.81 -5.87
N LYS A 155 -14.57 -9.84 -6.23
CA LYS A 155 -15.44 -9.87 -7.42
C LYS A 155 -16.89 -9.49 -7.10
N THR A 156 -17.32 -9.62 -5.83
CA THR A 156 -18.69 -9.30 -5.39
C THR A 156 -18.69 -8.28 -4.25
N LYS A 157 -19.83 -7.59 -4.04
CA LYS A 157 -19.99 -6.65 -2.90
C LYS A 157 -19.87 -7.38 -1.55
N LEU A 158 -20.38 -8.61 -1.46
CA LEU A 158 -20.28 -9.45 -0.26
C LEU A 158 -18.82 -9.76 0.05
N SER A 159 -18.07 -10.23 -0.94
CA SER A 159 -16.65 -10.53 -0.80
C SER A 159 -15.84 -9.30 -0.43
N ALA A 160 -16.11 -8.14 -1.04
CA ALA A 160 -15.45 -6.89 -0.70
C ALA A 160 -15.66 -6.53 0.77
N SER A 161 -16.91 -6.57 1.25
CA SER A 161 -17.25 -6.27 2.63
C SER A 161 -16.58 -7.23 3.62
N SER A 162 -16.61 -8.55 3.34
CA SER A 162 -15.98 -9.58 4.14
C SER A 162 -14.47 -9.40 4.21
N LEU A 163 -13.79 -9.26 3.07
CA LEU A 163 -12.34 -9.08 3.00
C LEU A 163 -11.89 -7.79 3.71
N ILE A 164 -12.59 -6.66 3.49
CA ILE A 164 -12.31 -5.40 4.20
C ILE A 164 -12.43 -5.59 5.72
N LYS A 165 -13.45 -6.32 6.18
CA LYS A 165 -13.63 -6.66 7.60
C LYS A 165 -12.47 -7.51 8.13
N GLN A 166 -12.02 -8.53 7.37
CA GLN A 166 -10.88 -9.37 7.73
C GLN A 166 -9.57 -8.58 7.81
N PHE A 167 -9.29 -7.69 6.83
CA PHE A 167 -8.14 -6.78 6.88
C PHE A 167 -8.19 -5.84 8.10
N LYS A 168 -9.35 -5.26 8.38
CA LYS A 168 -9.56 -4.34 9.51
C LYS A 168 -9.41 -5.04 10.86
N SER A 169 -9.89 -6.27 10.99
CA SER A 169 -9.78 -7.10 12.20
C SER A 169 -8.47 -7.86 12.32
N ARG A 170 -7.52 -7.66 11.36
CA ARG A 170 -6.20 -8.32 11.33
C ARG A 170 -6.25 -9.86 11.31
N LYS A 171 -7.29 -10.43 10.75
CA LYS A 171 -7.46 -11.89 10.61
C LYS A 171 -6.72 -12.49 9.41
N ILE A 172 -6.21 -11.64 8.53
CA ILE A 172 -5.47 -12.06 7.32
C ILE A 172 -3.99 -12.16 7.68
N LYS A 173 -3.43 -13.37 7.51
CA LYS A 173 -1.98 -13.58 7.62
C LYS A 173 -1.29 -13.14 6.34
N LYS A 174 -0.26 -12.31 6.46
CA LYS A 174 0.53 -11.76 5.35
C LYS A 174 2.00 -11.93 5.66
N VAL A 175 2.69 -12.70 4.83
CA VAL A 175 4.13 -12.91 4.95
C VAL A 175 4.82 -12.38 3.70
N TYR A 176 5.85 -11.59 3.89
CA TYR A 176 6.69 -11.06 2.83
C TYR A 176 8.08 -11.68 2.92
N LEU A 177 8.73 -11.84 1.79
CA LEU A 177 10.17 -12.09 1.72
C LEU A 177 10.88 -10.77 1.38
N ALA A 178 11.93 -10.48 2.14
CA ALA A 178 12.78 -9.32 1.93
C ALA A 178 14.24 -9.75 1.94
N LEU A 179 15.03 -9.27 0.97
CA LEU A 179 16.48 -9.37 1.05
C LEU A 179 17.00 -8.08 1.67
N CYS A 180 17.64 -8.19 2.83
CA CYS A 180 18.11 -7.05 3.63
C CYS A 180 19.63 -6.95 3.63
N ILE A 181 20.17 -5.74 3.78
CA ILE A 181 21.60 -5.49 3.98
C ILE A 181 21.91 -5.67 5.47
N GLY A 182 22.90 -6.50 5.78
CA GLY A 182 23.28 -6.87 7.14
C GLY A 182 22.50 -8.08 7.66
N ASN A 183 22.78 -8.42 8.93
CA ASN A 183 22.07 -9.46 9.67
C ASN A 183 21.39 -8.81 10.89
N PRO A 184 20.05 -8.79 10.97
CA PRO A 184 19.35 -8.17 12.10
C PRO A 184 19.73 -8.78 13.44
N LEU A 185 20.11 -10.05 13.49
CA LEU A 185 20.49 -10.74 14.73
C LEU A 185 21.86 -10.34 15.27
N GLU A 186 22.74 -9.77 14.44
CA GLU A 186 24.07 -9.30 14.88
C GLU A 186 24.03 -7.92 15.55
N ASN A 187 22.96 -7.17 15.35
CA ASN A 187 22.83 -5.81 15.87
C ASN A 187 21.90 -5.71 17.09
N LEU A 188 21.52 -6.85 17.69
CA LEU A 188 20.50 -6.90 18.76
C LEU A 188 20.78 -5.92 19.91
N ASN A 189 22.00 -5.90 20.43
CA ASN A 189 22.39 -5.00 21.53
C ASN A 189 22.23 -3.51 21.20
N LYS A 190 22.23 -3.17 19.91
CA LYS A 190 22.07 -1.79 19.44
C LYS A 190 20.60 -1.39 19.24
N ILE A 191 19.72 -2.35 18.96
CA ILE A 191 18.36 -2.08 18.51
C ILE A 191 17.27 -2.51 19.51
N ILE A 192 17.48 -3.57 20.30
CA ILE A 192 16.49 -4.07 21.27
C ILE A 192 16.19 -3.02 22.34
N GLY A 193 14.93 -2.93 22.74
CA GLY A 193 14.44 -1.96 23.72
C GLY A 193 14.36 -0.53 23.20
N LYS A 194 14.88 -0.25 21.98
CA LYS A 194 14.82 1.07 21.38
C LYS A 194 13.64 1.18 20.42
N ARG A 195 12.89 2.27 20.51
CA ARG A 195 11.84 2.64 19.56
C ARG A 195 10.82 1.53 19.22
N GLY A 196 10.49 0.67 20.20
CA GLY A 196 9.49 -0.39 20.02
C GLY A 196 9.99 -1.61 19.27
N ILE A 197 11.29 -1.92 19.35
CA ILE A 197 11.88 -3.16 18.86
C ILE A 197 12.06 -4.12 20.04
N ASN A 198 11.53 -5.33 19.90
CA ASN A 198 11.63 -6.39 20.89
C ASN A 198 12.06 -7.69 20.23
N MET A 199 12.71 -8.57 20.99
CA MET A 199 12.89 -9.97 20.64
C MET A 199 11.71 -10.75 21.23
N LEU A 200 11.01 -11.54 20.43
CA LEU A 200 9.90 -12.38 20.90
C LEU A 200 10.39 -13.80 21.21
N GLU A 201 11.23 -14.33 20.33
CA GLU A 201 11.85 -15.64 20.38
C GLU A 201 13.27 -15.51 19.81
N ASP A 202 14.09 -16.53 19.92
CA ASP A 202 15.53 -16.48 19.57
C ASP A 202 15.89 -15.93 18.19
N ASN A 203 14.94 -15.95 17.25
CA ASN A 203 15.16 -15.45 15.89
C ASN A 203 14.04 -14.55 15.35
N ILE A 204 13.10 -14.11 16.22
CA ILE A 204 11.95 -13.27 15.82
C ILE A 204 12.07 -11.88 16.44
N LEU A 205 12.38 -10.90 15.59
CA LEU A 205 12.37 -9.49 15.94
C LEU A 205 11.00 -8.87 15.64
N GLU A 206 10.36 -8.29 16.66
CA GLU A 206 9.15 -7.49 16.47
C GLU A 206 9.50 -5.99 16.45
N ALA A 207 9.03 -5.30 15.42
CA ALA A 207 8.98 -3.85 15.38
C ALA A 207 7.52 -3.40 15.53
N LYS A 208 7.19 -2.84 16.70
CA LYS A 208 5.86 -2.32 17.06
C LYS A 208 5.95 -0.82 17.31
N THR A 209 5.60 -0.02 16.32
CA THR A 209 5.80 1.43 16.32
C THR A 209 4.58 2.16 15.79
N ASN A 210 4.59 3.50 15.89
CA ASN A 210 3.67 4.34 15.13
C ASN A 210 4.35 4.88 13.89
N ILE A 211 3.69 4.81 12.72
CA ILE A 211 4.20 5.32 11.45
C ILE A 211 3.30 6.46 10.96
N ARG A 212 3.93 7.54 10.52
CA ARG A 212 3.28 8.67 9.85
C ARG A 212 4.02 9.06 8.57
N ARG A 213 3.41 9.94 7.78
CA ARG A 213 4.09 10.55 6.63
C ARG A 213 5.18 11.50 7.13
N ASN A 214 6.37 11.41 6.53
CA ASN A 214 7.47 12.31 6.87
C ASN A 214 7.10 13.77 6.54
N LYS A 215 7.46 14.69 7.41
CA LYS A 215 7.08 16.11 7.27
C LYS A 215 7.87 16.83 6.18
N ILE A 216 9.12 16.45 5.98
CA ILE A 216 10.05 17.07 5.02
C ILE A 216 9.93 16.39 3.66
N ASN A 217 10.16 15.09 3.59
CA ASN A 217 10.02 14.31 2.37
C ASN A 217 8.68 13.56 2.37
N ARG A 218 7.68 14.10 1.68
CA ARG A 218 6.31 13.54 1.64
C ARG A 218 6.19 12.20 0.90
N GLU A 219 7.21 11.76 0.20
CA GLU A 219 7.25 10.42 -0.38
C GLU A 219 7.59 9.35 0.65
N MET A 220 8.21 9.74 1.75
CA MET A 220 8.64 8.86 2.83
C MET A 220 7.60 8.76 3.96
N MET A 221 7.67 7.65 4.65
CA MET A 221 7.06 7.44 5.96
C MET A 221 8.17 7.42 7.03
N GLU A 222 7.82 7.72 8.28
CA GLU A 222 8.75 7.73 9.41
C GLU A 222 8.11 7.14 10.66
N VAL A 223 8.94 6.56 11.53
CA VAL A 223 8.54 6.18 12.88
C VAL A 223 8.42 7.45 13.73
N CYS A 224 7.37 7.52 14.55
CA CYS A 224 7.12 8.64 15.45
C CYS A 224 6.58 8.15 16.79
N ALA A 225 6.83 8.91 17.84
CA ALA A 225 6.27 8.62 19.16
C ALA A 225 4.76 8.85 19.19
N ASN A 226 4.33 10.01 18.64
CA ASN A 226 2.94 10.47 18.67
C ASN A 226 2.42 10.80 17.27
N ASN A 227 1.08 10.84 17.11
CA ASN A 227 0.40 11.26 15.88
C ASN A 227 0.67 10.37 14.65
N GLY A 228 1.01 9.09 14.86
CA GLY A 228 1.14 8.06 13.83
C GLY A 228 0.03 7.01 13.92
N ARG A 229 0.11 6.03 13.03
CA ARG A 229 -0.76 4.85 13.05
C ARG A 229 0.06 3.64 13.46
N LEU A 230 -0.45 2.84 14.38
CA LEU A 230 0.20 1.60 14.82
C LEU A 230 0.57 0.72 13.64
N ALA A 231 1.81 0.26 13.64
CA ALA A 231 2.43 -0.65 12.69
C ALA A 231 3.15 -1.76 13.45
N ILE A 232 2.90 -3.02 13.07
CA ILE A 232 3.49 -4.21 13.70
C ILE A 232 4.03 -5.10 12.60
N SER A 233 5.34 -5.40 12.67
CA SER A 233 6.04 -6.31 11.75
C SER A 233 6.94 -7.23 12.55
N ARG A 234 6.93 -8.52 12.21
CA ARG A 234 7.83 -9.53 12.79
C ARG A 234 8.77 -10.03 11.72
N PHE A 235 10.06 -10.00 12.02
CA PHE A 235 11.14 -10.37 11.11
C PHE A 235 11.80 -11.65 11.62
N THR A 236 11.87 -12.65 10.74
CA THR A 236 12.55 -13.93 11.01
C THR A 236 13.62 -14.15 9.94
N VAL A 237 14.86 -14.32 10.34
CA VAL A 237 15.98 -14.59 9.43
C VAL A 237 15.84 -16.02 8.88
N GLN A 238 15.82 -16.15 7.54
CA GLN A 238 15.71 -17.41 6.83
C GLN A 238 17.08 -17.92 6.32
N ALA A 239 17.94 -17.00 5.94
CA ALA A 239 19.29 -17.29 5.49
C ALA A 239 20.17 -16.04 5.62
N VAL A 240 21.46 -16.27 5.84
CA VAL A 240 22.50 -15.23 5.82
C VAL A 240 23.47 -15.55 4.70
N TYR A 241 23.93 -14.52 3.99
CA TYR A 241 24.91 -14.59 2.92
C TYR A 241 26.10 -13.71 3.30
N ASP A 242 27.29 -14.32 3.49
CA ASP A 242 28.52 -13.59 3.80
C ASP A 242 29.28 -13.29 2.50
N LEU A 243 29.33 -12.02 2.12
CA LEU A 243 30.01 -11.55 0.92
C LEU A 243 31.50 -11.24 1.16
N GLY A 244 32.00 -11.49 2.38
CA GLY A 244 33.33 -11.09 2.82
C GLY A 244 33.43 -9.61 3.19
N LYS A 245 34.57 -9.20 3.78
CA LYS A 245 34.86 -7.80 4.18
C LYS A 245 33.77 -7.21 5.09
N ASN A 246 33.21 -7.99 6.00
CA ASN A 246 32.10 -7.62 6.90
C ASN A 246 30.81 -7.22 6.17
N GLN A 247 30.63 -7.65 4.91
CA GLN A 247 29.42 -7.41 4.12
C GLN A 247 28.54 -8.64 4.21
N LYS A 248 27.33 -8.47 4.76
CA LYS A 248 26.35 -9.54 4.85
C LYS A 248 25.02 -9.13 4.24
N LEU A 249 24.29 -10.10 3.71
CA LEU A 249 22.90 -9.99 3.35
C LEU A 249 22.10 -11.03 4.14
N SER A 250 20.86 -10.74 4.42
CA SER A 250 19.94 -11.71 5.00
C SER A 250 18.65 -11.79 4.21
N LEU A 251 18.21 -13.00 3.92
CA LEU A 251 16.85 -13.28 3.49
C LEU A 251 15.98 -13.34 4.73
N VAL A 252 14.98 -12.48 4.79
CA VAL A 252 14.12 -12.32 5.95
C VAL A 252 12.67 -12.56 5.56
N SER A 253 11.98 -13.39 6.32
CA SER A 253 10.54 -13.50 6.33
C SER A 253 9.97 -12.39 7.21
N CYS A 254 9.02 -11.63 6.71
CA CYS A 254 8.39 -10.55 7.45
C CYS A 254 6.87 -10.74 7.52
N GLU A 255 6.36 -11.14 8.68
CA GLU A 255 4.94 -11.21 8.96
C GLU A 255 4.43 -9.84 9.42
N ILE A 256 3.32 -9.36 8.85
CA ILE A 256 2.74 -8.06 9.22
C ILE A 256 1.29 -8.21 9.69
N GLU A 257 0.97 -7.65 10.85
CA GLU A 257 -0.42 -7.54 11.33
C GLU A 257 -1.16 -6.34 10.71
N THR A 258 -0.43 -5.27 10.49
CA THR A 258 -0.95 -4.02 9.91
C THR A 258 -0.43 -3.83 8.49
N GLY A 259 -1.03 -2.92 7.72
CA GLY A 259 -0.61 -2.62 6.34
C GLY A 259 -0.45 -1.11 6.13
N ARG A 260 0.53 -0.47 6.80
CA ARG A 260 0.80 0.95 6.59
C ARG A 260 1.68 1.13 5.36
N THR A 261 1.53 2.28 4.70
CA THR A 261 2.39 2.64 3.56
C THR A 261 3.86 2.49 3.94
N HIS A 262 4.63 1.79 3.12
CA HIS A 262 6.06 1.52 3.30
C HIS A 262 6.44 0.84 4.64
N GLN A 263 5.51 0.18 5.33
CA GLN A 263 5.71 -0.31 6.70
C GLN A 263 6.97 -1.16 6.85
N ILE A 264 7.11 -2.23 6.05
CA ILE A 264 8.26 -3.15 6.14
C ILE A 264 9.56 -2.40 5.84
N ARG A 265 9.55 -1.51 4.86
CA ARG A 265 10.72 -0.73 4.43
C ARG A 265 11.20 0.22 5.54
N VAL A 266 10.26 0.89 6.23
CA VAL A 266 10.56 1.75 7.40
C VAL A 266 11.09 0.91 8.56
N HIS A 267 10.48 -0.23 8.85
CA HIS A 267 10.89 -1.10 9.94
C HIS A 267 12.23 -1.79 9.65
N ALA A 268 12.48 -2.22 8.40
CA ALA A 268 13.78 -2.76 7.99
C ALA A 268 14.91 -1.74 8.21
N LYS A 269 14.67 -0.46 7.86
CA LYS A 269 15.61 0.62 8.18
C LYS A 269 15.76 0.82 9.70
N LEU A 270 14.67 0.71 10.46
CA LEU A 270 14.68 0.89 11.92
C LEU A 270 15.51 -0.17 12.63
N ILE A 271 15.46 -1.43 12.17
CA ILE A 271 16.31 -2.53 12.68
C ILE A 271 17.71 -2.53 12.06
N GLU A 272 18.11 -1.42 11.42
CA GLU A 272 19.41 -1.22 10.78
C GLU A 272 19.76 -2.20 9.65
N CYS A 273 18.77 -2.88 9.10
CA CYS A 273 18.91 -3.82 7.98
C CYS A 273 18.01 -3.39 6.81
N PRO A 274 18.32 -2.30 6.09
CA PRO A 274 17.50 -1.80 5.00
C PRO A 274 17.39 -2.82 3.87
N ILE A 275 16.29 -2.78 3.13
CA ILE A 275 16.03 -3.69 2.03
C ILE A 275 16.96 -3.37 0.86
N VAL A 276 17.58 -4.40 0.28
CA VAL A 276 18.40 -4.30 -0.93
C VAL A 276 17.61 -3.61 -2.04
N GLY A 277 18.21 -2.61 -2.67
CA GLY A 277 17.60 -1.86 -3.77
C GLY A 277 16.58 -0.80 -3.35
N ASP A 278 16.28 -0.65 -2.06
CA ASP A 278 15.39 0.43 -1.60
C ASP A 278 16.08 1.79 -1.70
N ASN A 279 15.58 2.66 -2.59
CA ASN A 279 16.17 3.97 -2.83
C ASN A 279 15.72 5.04 -1.83
N LEU A 280 14.62 4.84 -1.10
CA LEU A 280 14.09 5.81 -0.14
C LEU A 280 14.60 5.57 1.29
N TYR A 281 14.76 4.32 1.70
CA TYR A 281 15.04 3.94 3.09
C TYR A 281 16.47 3.42 3.32
N LYS A 282 17.44 4.01 2.65
CA LYS A 282 18.87 3.68 2.82
C LYS A 282 19.38 4.10 4.20
N LEU A 283 20.34 3.36 4.71
CA LEU A 283 21.32 3.85 5.65
C LEU A 283 22.48 4.42 4.83
N ARG A 284 23.08 5.51 5.30
CA ARG A 284 24.22 6.16 4.60
C ARG A 284 25.54 5.66 5.15
N ARG A 285 25.62 4.38 5.49
CA ARG A 285 26.86 3.76 5.97
C ARG A 285 27.73 3.38 4.77
N LYS A 286 29.06 3.36 5.01
CA LYS A 286 30.03 2.96 3.97
C LYS A 286 29.77 1.52 3.54
N GLU A 287 29.46 0.64 4.48
CA GLU A 287 29.15 -0.78 4.25
C GLU A 287 27.96 -0.96 3.30
N ASP A 288 26.91 -0.15 3.41
CA ASP A 288 25.74 -0.23 2.52
C ASP A 288 26.09 0.14 1.06
N VAL A 289 27.02 1.08 0.88
CA VAL A 289 27.50 1.49 -0.45
C VAL A 289 28.36 0.38 -1.05
N ASP A 290 29.22 -0.23 -0.25
CA ASP A 290 30.11 -1.30 -0.70
C ASP A 290 29.33 -2.58 -1.03
N VAL A 291 28.33 -2.95 -0.23
CA VAL A 291 27.41 -4.05 -0.55
C VAL A 291 26.73 -3.80 -1.89
N LYS A 292 26.25 -2.57 -2.16
CA LYS A 292 25.63 -2.25 -3.44
C LYS A 292 26.57 -2.47 -4.62
N LYS A 293 27.84 -2.12 -4.51
CA LYS A 293 28.86 -2.38 -5.54
C LYS A 293 29.06 -3.89 -5.75
N THR A 294 29.15 -4.65 -4.66
CA THR A 294 29.36 -6.10 -4.68
C THR A 294 28.21 -6.85 -5.35
N ILE A 295 26.95 -6.44 -5.08
CA ILE A 295 25.77 -7.11 -5.66
C ILE A 295 25.37 -6.57 -7.03
N SER A 296 25.86 -5.40 -7.46
CA SER A 296 25.50 -4.79 -8.74
C SER A 296 25.71 -5.72 -9.93
N PRO A 297 26.83 -6.47 -10.04
CA PRO A 297 27.03 -7.44 -11.11
C PRO A 297 26.03 -8.61 -11.08
N LEU A 298 25.43 -8.90 -9.91
CA LEU A 298 24.46 -9.99 -9.73
C LEU A 298 23.02 -9.59 -10.10
N LEU A 299 22.79 -8.32 -10.41
CA LEU A 299 21.48 -7.74 -10.71
C LEU A 299 21.14 -7.64 -12.20
N ASP A 300 21.89 -8.29 -13.09
CA ASP A 300 21.69 -8.33 -14.56
C ASP A 300 21.46 -6.94 -15.20
N GLY A 301 22.10 -5.89 -14.70
CA GLY A 301 21.98 -4.54 -15.24
C GLY A 301 20.58 -3.89 -15.13
N LYS A 302 19.61 -4.56 -14.51
CA LYS A 302 18.25 -4.03 -14.35
C LYS A 302 18.16 -2.97 -13.26
N ARG A 303 17.18 -2.08 -13.40
CA ARG A 303 16.92 -1.02 -12.41
C ARG A 303 16.67 -1.62 -11.03
N SER A 304 17.51 -1.23 -10.07
CA SER A 304 17.39 -1.66 -8.68
C SER A 304 16.05 -1.19 -8.09
N ARG A 305 15.28 -2.11 -7.55
CA ARG A 305 14.05 -1.89 -6.74
C ARG A 305 14.22 -2.53 -5.37
N GLN A 306 13.34 -2.19 -4.42
CA GLN A 306 13.32 -2.93 -3.16
C GLN A 306 13.08 -4.42 -3.41
N MET A 307 14.01 -5.28 -2.99
CA MET A 307 13.86 -6.74 -3.01
C MET A 307 12.89 -7.16 -1.91
N LEU A 308 11.60 -6.88 -2.17
CA LEU A 308 10.46 -7.13 -1.30
C LEU A 308 9.34 -7.78 -2.11
N HIS A 309 8.81 -8.89 -1.59
CA HIS A 309 7.81 -9.69 -2.25
C HIS A 309 6.73 -10.15 -1.26
N ALA A 310 5.46 -9.88 -1.56
CA ALA A 310 4.32 -10.40 -0.80
C ALA A 310 4.16 -11.90 -1.11
N HIS A 311 4.76 -12.76 -0.26
CA HIS A 311 5.00 -14.16 -0.57
C HIS A 311 3.85 -15.08 -0.16
N GLU A 312 3.28 -14.87 1.04
CA GLU A 312 2.19 -15.71 1.52
C GLU A 312 1.00 -14.85 1.96
N LEU A 313 -0.18 -15.35 1.65
CA LEU A 313 -1.45 -14.73 2.02
C LEU A 313 -2.42 -15.81 2.47
N SER A 314 -2.94 -15.70 3.71
CA SER A 314 -3.99 -16.58 4.19
C SER A 314 -5.22 -15.76 4.60
N ILE A 315 -6.39 -16.18 4.13
CA ILE A 315 -7.68 -15.54 4.36
C ILE A 315 -8.75 -16.59 4.68
N ASN A 316 -9.85 -16.15 5.24
CA ASN A 316 -11.07 -16.95 5.22
C ASN A 316 -11.88 -16.56 3.98
N HIS A 317 -12.25 -17.56 3.18
CA HIS A 317 -13.05 -17.35 1.97
C HIS A 317 -14.36 -16.63 2.31
N PRO A 318 -14.72 -15.55 1.60
CA PRO A 318 -15.85 -14.68 1.97
C PRO A 318 -17.20 -15.38 2.07
N GLU A 319 -17.44 -16.39 1.24
CA GLU A 319 -18.72 -17.10 1.15
C GLU A 319 -18.69 -18.41 1.93
N SER A 320 -17.67 -19.25 1.74
CA SER A 320 -17.61 -20.56 2.37
C SER A 320 -17.02 -20.57 3.79
N GLY A 321 -16.34 -19.49 4.20
CA GLY A 321 -15.64 -19.41 5.48
C GLY A 321 -14.38 -20.28 5.58
N LYS A 322 -14.08 -21.14 4.59
CA LYS A 322 -12.89 -22.00 4.58
C LYS A 322 -11.61 -21.16 4.51
N THR A 323 -10.59 -21.55 5.26
CA THR A 323 -9.27 -20.92 5.17
C THR A 323 -8.62 -21.27 3.85
N LEU A 324 -8.22 -20.24 3.09
CA LEU A 324 -7.42 -20.36 1.88
C LEU A 324 -6.00 -19.85 2.16
N PHE A 325 -5.03 -20.57 1.62
CA PHE A 325 -3.63 -20.23 1.69
C PHE A 325 -3.06 -20.11 0.28
N PHE A 326 -2.37 -19.01 0.00
CA PHE A 326 -1.74 -18.72 -1.29
C PHE A 326 -0.25 -18.46 -1.10
N ARG A 327 0.55 -18.91 -2.06
CA ARG A 327 1.99 -18.62 -2.14
C ARG A 327 2.31 -17.98 -3.48
N GLY A 328 2.96 -16.82 -3.44
CA GLY A 328 3.41 -16.09 -4.63
C GLY A 328 4.74 -16.62 -5.15
N ILE A 329 4.85 -16.71 -6.48
CA ILE A 329 6.10 -17.06 -7.14
C ILE A 329 7.01 -15.83 -7.15
N LEU A 330 8.26 -15.99 -6.71
CA LEU A 330 9.26 -14.92 -6.76
C LEU A 330 9.50 -14.47 -8.21
N PRO A 331 9.53 -13.16 -8.45
CA PRO A 331 9.88 -12.67 -9.77
C PRO A 331 11.35 -12.95 -10.12
N TYR A 332 11.63 -13.05 -11.41
CA TYR A 332 12.95 -13.46 -11.91
C TYR A 332 14.11 -12.66 -11.31
N ASP A 333 13.98 -11.33 -11.20
CA ASP A 333 15.02 -10.48 -10.62
C ASP A 333 15.37 -10.85 -9.17
N PHE A 334 14.39 -11.26 -8.38
CA PHE A 334 14.60 -11.67 -6.99
C PHE A 334 15.13 -13.11 -6.92
N SER A 335 14.52 -14.05 -7.63
CA SER A 335 14.94 -15.46 -7.63
C SER A 335 16.34 -15.63 -8.21
N ASN A 336 16.68 -14.94 -9.28
CA ASN A 336 18.01 -14.94 -9.89
C ASN A 336 19.08 -14.40 -8.93
N LEU A 337 18.77 -13.28 -8.24
CA LEU A 337 19.68 -12.74 -7.23
C LEU A 337 19.93 -13.74 -6.09
N LEU A 338 18.89 -14.40 -5.57
CA LEU A 338 19.03 -15.42 -4.53
C LEU A 338 19.85 -16.62 -5.02
N SER A 339 19.65 -17.08 -6.24
CA SER A 339 20.44 -18.16 -6.85
C SER A 339 21.92 -17.78 -6.93
N ASN A 340 22.23 -16.58 -7.38
CA ASN A 340 23.60 -16.06 -7.45
C ASN A 340 24.25 -15.90 -6.06
N LEU A 341 23.44 -15.64 -5.03
CA LEU A 341 23.90 -15.55 -3.65
C LEU A 341 24.08 -16.93 -2.99
N GLY A 342 23.56 -18.01 -3.57
CA GLY A 342 23.60 -19.36 -2.97
C GLY A 342 25.00 -19.80 -2.56
N LYS A 343 26.05 -19.44 -3.32
CA LYS A 343 27.46 -19.73 -3.02
C LYS A 343 28.02 -19.00 -1.78
N PHE A 344 27.35 -17.97 -1.31
CA PHE A 344 27.74 -17.16 -0.15
C PHE A 344 26.91 -17.50 1.10
N LYS A 345 26.00 -18.48 1.00
CA LYS A 345 25.11 -18.85 2.11
C LYS A 345 25.95 -19.43 3.25
N THR A 346 25.76 -18.87 4.46
CA THR A 346 26.31 -19.46 5.69
C THR A 346 25.37 -20.57 6.17
N SER A 347 25.97 -21.63 6.68
CA SER A 347 25.25 -22.76 7.28
C SER A 347 24.46 -22.37 8.54
#